data_8975d79acd66f9074eca625ed9e14b58
#
_entry.id   8975d79acd66f9074eca625ed9e14b58
#
_cell.length_a   1.000
_cell.length_b   1.000
_cell.length_c   1.000
_cell.angle_alpha   90.00
_cell.angle_beta   90.00
_cell.angle_gamma   90.00
#
_symmetry.space_group_name_H-M   'P 1'
#
loop_
_entity.id
_entity.type
_entity.pdbx_description
1 polymer ?
#
loop_
_entity_poly.entity_id
_entity_poly.type
_entity_poly.pdbx_seq_one_letter_code
_entity_poly.pdbx_strand_id
1 'polypeptide(L)'
;DGRYAMQRHPNAYYVYYSTPADCKVEVDPSTGLPLFYQKIRKSQPQYDFTLTRQAEETKFRMLAIGDPQVTTTAQVYRFETETVADINSYVAAQTDGLPTYAITLGDIVGNKWELYPDMVKAMARSKTSVPVFQTIGNHDHEFPQVTDLSAQRRYEASFGPVNYSFTRGDVHFVSMDDIIHKATGSDAYTSGFLDWQFEWLKQDLSYVPRTCAVVLCVHIPFRGGFN
;
A
#
# COMPACT_ATOMS: atom_id res chain seq x y z
N ASP A 1 15.85 18.15 -13.14
CA ASP A 1 16.82 17.27 -13.78
C ASP A 1 16.61 15.78 -13.42
N GLY A 2 15.64 15.47 -12.55
CA GLY A 2 15.28 14.11 -12.14
C GLY A 2 16.29 13.45 -11.19
N ARG A 3 17.25 14.21 -10.65
CA ARG A 3 18.22 13.70 -9.68
C ARG A 3 17.77 14.00 -8.26
N TYR A 4 18.06 13.07 -7.36
CA TYR A 4 17.81 13.24 -5.93
C TYR A 4 19.03 12.79 -5.13
N ALA A 5 19.18 13.32 -3.94
CA ALA A 5 20.14 12.85 -2.94
C ALA A 5 19.49 12.95 -1.57
N MET A 6 19.59 11.90 -0.77
CA MET A 6 19.04 11.87 0.58
C MET A 6 19.99 11.12 1.52
N GLN A 7 20.01 11.55 2.78
CA GLN A 7 20.72 10.82 3.81
C GLN A 7 19.91 9.58 4.19
N ARG A 8 20.55 8.42 4.15
CA ARG A 8 19.91 7.17 4.55
C ARG A 8 19.74 7.13 6.07
N HIS A 9 18.50 6.92 6.51
CA HIS A 9 18.25 6.56 7.91
C HIS A 9 18.76 5.12 8.19
N PRO A 10 19.38 4.84 9.36
CA PRO A 10 19.90 3.49 9.66
C PRO A 10 18.88 2.36 9.53
N ASN A 11 17.64 2.63 9.87
CA ASN A 11 16.53 1.67 9.81
C ASN A 11 15.76 1.67 8.48
N ALA A 12 16.17 2.50 7.51
CA ALA A 12 15.51 2.54 6.21
C ALA A 12 15.71 1.23 5.45
N TYR A 13 14.60 0.64 5.01
CA TYR A 13 14.57 -0.65 4.31
C TYR A 13 14.28 -0.49 2.83
N TYR A 14 13.54 0.54 2.49
CA TYR A 14 13.16 0.89 1.12
C TYR A 14 13.52 2.34 0.80
N VAL A 15 13.76 2.57 -0.48
CA VAL A 15 13.66 3.88 -1.11
C VAL A 15 12.47 3.84 -2.05
N TYR A 16 11.65 4.88 -2.05
CA TYR A 16 10.44 4.95 -2.86
C TYR A 16 10.15 6.38 -3.28
N TYR A 17 9.28 6.54 -4.25
CA TYR A 17 8.76 7.82 -4.68
C TYR A 17 7.23 7.84 -4.58
N SER A 18 6.67 9.01 -4.29
CA SER A 18 5.23 9.23 -4.41
C SER A 18 4.87 9.37 -5.89
N THR A 19 4.05 8.46 -6.43
CA THR A 19 3.70 8.44 -7.85
C THR A 19 2.87 9.67 -8.20
N PRO A 20 3.35 10.57 -9.10
CA PRO A 20 2.61 11.77 -9.47
C PRO A 20 1.38 11.46 -10.35
N ALA A 21 0.40 12.37 -10.36
CA ALA A 21 -0.83 12.22 -11.17
C ALA A 21 -0.56 12.17 -12.67
N ASP A 22 0.48 12.85 -13.14
CA ASP A 22 0.91 12.90 -14.54
C ASP A 22 1.86 11.76 -14.95
N CYS A 23 1.98 10.74 -14.11
CA CYS A 23 2.78 9.54 -14.40
C CYS A 23 1.92 8.29 -14.26
N LYS A 24 2.21 7.30 -15.11
CA LYS A 24 1.60 5.97 -15.01
C LYS A 24 1.97 5.31 -13.69
N VAL A 25 1.05 4.55 -13.14
CA VAL A 25 1.37 3.57 -12.10
C VAL A 25 1.98 2.36 -12.80
N GLU A 26 3.30 2.25 -12.74
CA GLU A 26 3.99 1.07 -13.25
C GLU A 26 3.68 -0.12 -12.33
N VAL A 27 3.55 -1.31 -12.92
CA VAL A 27 3.28 -2.54 -12.19
C VAL A 27 4.30 -3.61 -12.52
N ASP A 28 4.62 -4.45 -11.54
CA ASP A 28 5.41 -5.65 -11.77
C ASP A 28 4.59 -6.64 -12.62
N PRO A 29 5.08 -7.05 -13.78
CA PRO A 29 4.32 -7.92 -14.70
C PRO A 29 4.06 -9.32 -14.13
N SER A 30 4.80 -9.75 -13.11
CA SER A 30 4.65 -11.06 -12.48
C SER A 30 3.68 -11.03 -11.31
N THR A 31 3.55 -9.89 -10.62
CA THR A 31 2.75 -9.76 -9.40
C THR A 31 1.56 -8.81 -9.55
N GLY A 32 1.55 -7.94 -10.58
CA GLY A 32 0.55 -6.88 -10.72
C GLY A 32 0.62 -5.78 -9.66
N LEU A 33 1.59 -5.85 -8.75
CA LEU A 33 1.75 -4.85 -7.70
C LEU A 33 2.42 -3.58 -8.24
N PRO A 34 2.04 -2.39 -7.72
CA PRO A 34 2.67 -1.13 -8.11
C PRO A 34 4.17 -1.09 -7.83
N LEU A 35 4.94 -0.65 -8.82
CA LEU A 35 6.41 -0.52 -8.78
C LEU A 35 6.81 0.92 -8.45
N PHE A 36 6.80 1.29 -7.20
CA PHE A 36 7.19 2.64 -6.75
C PHE A 36 8.33 2.62 -5.72
N TYR A 37 8.86 1.44 -5.37
CA TYR A 37 9.88 1.27 -4.34
C TYR A 37 10.96 0.30 -4.76
N GLN A 38 12.12 0.41 -4.12
CA GLN A 38 13.23 -0.54 -4.23
C GLN A 38 13.79 -0.84 -2.84
N LYS A 39 14.14 -2.10 -2.60
CA LYS A 39 14.77 -2.51 -1.35
C LYS A 39 16.18 -1.98 -1.27
N ILE A 40 16.54 -1.32 -0.17
CA ILE A 40 17.89 -0.79 0.05
C ILE A 40 18.88 -1.94 0.29
N ARG A 41 19.99 -1.93 -0.46
CA ARG A 41 21.07 -2.89 -0.35
C ARG A 41 22.36 -2.17 0.07
N LYS A 42 23.17 -2.81 0.92
CA LYS A 42 24.41 -2.20 1.44
C LYS A 42 25.40 -1.80 0.34
N SER A 43 25.48 -2.59 -0.73
CA SER A 43 26.42 -2.40 -1.84
C SER A 43 25.87 -1.53 -2.98
N GLN A 44 24.64 -1.01 -2.87
CA GLN A 44 23.99 -0.23 -3.92
C GLN A 44 23.85 1.23 -3.47
N PRO A 45 24.67 2.13 -4.02
CA PRO A 45 24.64 3.55 -3.63
C PRO A 45 23.58 4.36 -4.39
N GLN A 46 23.05 3.84 -5.49
CA GLN A 46 22.13 4.53 -6.39
C GLN A 46 20.89 3.68 -6.67
N TYR A 47 19.75 4.35 -6.73
CA TYR A 47 18.45 3.75 -7.04
C TYR A 47 17.76 4.62 -8.09
N ASP A 48 17.57 4.05 -9.28
CA ASP A 48 16.94 4.75 -10.39
C ASP A 48 15.50 4.26 -10.54
N PHE A 49 14.59 5.20 -10.76
CA PHE A 49 13.18 4.93 -11.03
C PHE A 49 12.82 5.43 -12.43
N THR A 50 12.10 4.61 -13.17
CA THR A 50 11.54 5.01 -14.45
C THR A 50 10.13 5.55 -14.25
N LEU A 51 9.89 6.79 -14.63
CA LEU A 51 8.58 7.44 -14.59
C LEU A 51 8.07 7.64 -16.02
N THR A 52 7.00 6.95 -16.38
CA THR A 52 6.36 7.10 -17.70
C THR A 52 5.32 8.20 -17.62
N ARG A 53 5.55 9.30 -18.33
CA ARG A 53 4.60 10.43 -18.39
C ARG A 53 3.32 10.02 -19.09
N GLN A 54 2.20 10.55 -18.60
CA GLN A 54 0.87 10.46 -19.22
C GLN A 54 0.15 11.80 -19.07
N ALA A 55 -0.99 11.95 -19.76
CA ALA A 55 -1.89 13.06 -19.48
C ALA A 55 -2.38 12.98 -18.02
N GLU A 56 -2.45 14.12 -17.36
CA GLU A 56 -2.95 14.19 -15.99
C GLU A 56 -4.40 13.69 -15.93
N GLU A 57 -4.65 12.80 -15.00
CA GLU A 57 -5.97 12.24 -14.77
C GLU A 57 -6.82 13.24 -13.98
N THR A 58 -7.93 13.66 -14.53
CA THR A 58 -8.90 14.52 -13.82
C THR A 58 -10.00 13.72 -13.14
N LYS A 59 -10.21 12.49 -13.56
CA LYS A 59 -11.19 11.55 -13.02
C LYS A 59 -10.64 10.13 -13.05
N PHE A 60 -10.93 9.37 -12.02
CA PHE A 60 -10.51 7.97 -11.88
C PHE A 60 -11.49 7.24 -10.95
N ARG A 61 -11.33 5.91 -10.85
CA ARG A 61 -11.99 5.07 -9.87
C ARG A 61 -10.99 4.53 -8.88
N MET A 62 -11.32 4.56 -7.60
CA MET A 62 -10.58 3.87 -6.55
C MET A 62 -11.48 2.85 -5.89
N LEU A 63 -11.12 1.57 -5.97
CA LEU A 63 -11.79 0.47 -5.32
C LEU A 63 -11.11 0.19 -3.97
N ALA A 64 -11.85 0.28 -2.89
CA ALA A 64 -11.36 -0.08 -1.56
C ALA A 64 -11.73 -1.55 -1.26
N ILE A 65 -10.73 -2.36 -0.90
CA ILE A 65 -10.88 -3.76 -0.55
C ILE A 65 -10.61 -3.88 0.95
N GLY A 66 -11.67 -4.04 1.74
CA GLY A 66 -11.56 -4.22 3.19
C GLY A 66 -11.31 -5.68 3.56
N ASP A 67 -10.40 -5.91 4.47
CA ASP A 67 -10.20 -7.13 5.26
C ASP A 67 -10.38 -8.46 4.49
N PRO A 68 -9.54 -8.79 3.49
CA PRO A 68 -9.59 -10.12 2.88
C PRO A 68 -9.39 -11.25 3.90
N GLN A 69 -8.52 -11.04 4.86
CA GLN A 69 -8.27 -11.80 6.10
C GLN A 69 -8.29 -13.33 5.91
N VAL A 70 -7.67 -13.79 4.81
CA VAL A 70 -7.67 -15.21 4.47
C VAL A 70 -6.81 -16.01 5.45
N THR A 71 -7.30 -17.18 5.85
CA THR A 71 -6.61 -18.11 6.76
C THR A 71 -6.33 -19.48 6.14
N THR A 72 -6.86 -19.73 4.94
CA THR A 72 -6.69 -21.00 4.23
C THR A 72 -6.54 -20.77 2.72
N THR A 73 -5.94 -21.72 2.03
CA THR A 73 -5.85 -21.69 0.55
C THR A 73 -7.22 -21.72 -0.13
N ALA A 74 -8.22 -22.33 0.50
CA ALA A 74 -9.60 -22.30 0.00
C ALA A 74 -10.19 -20.89 0.02
N GLN A 75 -9.86 -20.08 1.05
CA GLN A 75 -10.27 -18.68 1.10
C GLN A 75 -9.49 -17.82 0.10
N VAL A 76 -8.21 -18.08 -0.14
CA VAL A 76 -7.46 -17.44 -1.24
C VAL A 76 -8.13 -17.74 -2.59
N TYR A 77 -8.53 -18.98 -2.84
CA TYR A 77 -9.26 -19.34 -4.06
C TYR A 77 -10.60 -18.60 -4.19
N ARG A 78 -11.34 -18.44 -3.10
CA ARG A 78 -12.57 -17.64 -3.08
C ARG A 78 -12.30 -16.16 -3.34
N PHE A 79 -11.27 -15.60 -2.72
CA PHE A 79 -10.86 -14.21 -3.01
C PHE A 79 -10.56 -14.01 -4.50
N GLU A 80 -9.86 -14.96 -5.13
CA GLU A 80 -9.57 -14.93 -6.57
C GLU A 80 -10.85 -15.05 -7.43
N THR A 81 -11.70 -16.04 -7.13
CA THR A 81 -12.84 -16.39 -7.97
C THR A 81 -14.10 -15.56 -7.69
N GLU A 82 -14.16 -14.89 -6.55
CA GLU A 82 -15.26 -14.01 -6.15
C GLU A 82 -14.81 -12.54 -6.24
N THR A 83 -13.96 -12.06 -5.31
CA THR A 83 -13.59 -10.64 -5.22
C THR A 83 -12.85 -10.14 -6.45
N VAL A 84 -11.80 -10.84 -6.89
CA VAL A 84 -11.04 -10.44 -8.09
C VAL A 84 -11.86 -10.59 -9.35
N ALA A 85 -12.72 -11.60 -9.44
CA ALA A 85 -13.64 -11.77 -10.55
C ALA A 85 -14.71 -10.66 -10.61
N ASP A 86 -15.22 -10.22 -9.47
CA ASP A 86 -16.16 -9.09 -9.38
C ASP A 86 -15.48 -7.78 -9.79
N ILE A 87 -14.26 -7.53 -9.35
CA ILE A 87 -13.46 -6.37 -9.80
C ILE A 87 -13.29 -6.39 -11.33
N ASN A 88 -12.93 -7.54 -11.89
CA ASN A 88 -12.77 -7.70 -13.34
C ASN A 88 -14.08 -7.43 -14.08
N SER A 89 -15.19 -7.97 -13.59
CA SER A 89 -16.52 -7.80 -14.16
C SER A 89 -16.98 -6.34 -14.07
N TYR A 90 -16.76 -5.71 -12.91
CA TYR A 90 -17.09 -4.29 -12.71
C TYR A 90 -16.31 -3.40 -13.68
N VAL A 91 -14.99 -3.58 -13.80
CA VAL A 91 -14.15 -2.76 -14.69
C VAL A 91 -14.50 -3.00 -16.15
N ALA A 92 -14.76 -4.25 -16.56
CA ALA A 92 -15.14 -4.57 -17.93
C ALA A 92 -16.48 -3.95 -18.34
N ALA A 93 -17.38 -3.71 -17.39
CA ALA A 93 -18.66 -3.05 -17.63
C ALA A 93 -18.57 -1.53 -17.77
N GLN A 94 -17.41 -0.92 -17.45
CA GLN A 94 -17.23 0.52 -17.59
C GLN A 94 -16.95 0.89 -19.04
N THR A 95 -17.61 1.92 -19.55
CA THR A 95 -17.50 2.37 -20.96
C THR A 95 -16.98 3.79 -21.10
N ASP A 96 -16.70 4.48 -19.99
CA ASP A 96 -16.27 5.88 -19.98
C ASP A 96 -14.75 6.09 -20.11
N GLY A 97 -13.98 5.00 -20.15
CA GLY A 97 -12.51 5.03 -20.30
C GLY A 97 -11.75 5.56 -19.09
N LEU A 98 -12.41 5.75 -17.93
CA LEU A 98 -11.72 6.21 -16.73
C LEU A 98 -10.80 5.12 -16.16
N PRO A 99 -9.57 5.47 -15.77
CA PRO A 99 -8.66 4.53 -15.13
C PRO A 99 -9.23 4.06 -13.78
N THR A 100 -8.92 2.82 -13.44
CA THR A 100 -9.33 2.21 -12.18
C THR A 100 -8.12 1.74 -11.42
N TYR A 101 -8.07 2.05 -10.15
CA TYR A 101 -7.08 1.63 -9.16
C TYR A 101 -7.79 0.92 -8.02
N ALA A 102 -7.05 0.14 -7.26
CA ALA A 102 -7.56 -0.46 -6.03
C ALA A 102 -6.56 -0.29 -4.89
N ILE A 103 -7.07 -0.35 -3.66
CA ILE A 103 -6.26 -0.37 -2.44
C ILE A 103 -6.88 -1.33 -1.44
N THR A 104 -6.06 -2.20 -0.84
CA THR A 104 -6.49 -2.98 0.33
C THR A 104 -6.38 -2.12 1.59
N LEU A 105 -7.27 -2.32 2.54
CA LEU A 105 -7.30 -1.56 3.79
C LEU A 105 -6.83 -2.41 5.00
N GLY A 106 -5.81 -3.25 4.76
CA GLY A 106 -5.21 -4.08 5.79
C GLY A 106 -5.84 -5.46 5.92
N ASP A 107 -5.28 -6.26 6.81
CA ASP A 107 -5.68 -7.63 7.11
C ASP A 107 -5.80 -8.48 5.83
N ILE A 108 -4.73 -8.49 5.05
CA ILE A 108 -4.65 -9.31 3.83
C ILE A 108 -4.77 -10.79 4.18
N VAL A 109 -4.16 -11.18 5.30
CA VAL A 109 -4.24 -12.53 5.86
C VAL A 109 -4.65 -12.49 7.33
N GLY A 110 -5.23 -13.58 7.87
CA GLY A 110 -5.59 -13.73 9.27
C GLY A 110 -4.48 -14.44 10.06
N ASN A 111 -3.32 -13.81 10.29
CA ASN A 111 -2.12 -14.39 10.93
C ASN A 111 -1.55 -15.62 10.18
N LYS A 112 -1.77 -15.69 8.86
CA LYS A 112 -1.32 -16.78 7.99
C LYS A 112 -0.39 -16.22 6.91
N TRP A 113 0.71 -15.61 7.34
CA TRP A 113 1.66 -14.89 6.49
C TRP A 113 2.28 -15.77 5.39
N GLU A 114 2.25 -17.10 5.55
CA GLU A 114 2.64 -18.05 4.50
C GLU A 114 1.74 -17.99 3.26
N LEU A 115 0.54 -17.40 3.36
CA LEU A 115 -0.40 -17.23 2.24
C LEU A 115 -0.13 -15.97 1.39
N TYR A 116 0.78 -15.06 1.80
CA TYR A 116 1.10 -13.87 1.01
C TYR A 116 1.46 -14.17 -0.45
N PRO A 117 2.33 -15.15 -0.77
CA PRO A 117 2.63 -15.46 -2.16
C PRO A 117 1.41 -15.87 -2.99
N ASP A 118 0.43 -16.53 -2.37
CA ASP A 118 -0.79 -16.93 -3.04
C ASP A 118 -1.77 -15.76 -3.19
N MET A 119 -1.86 -14.87 -2.20
CA MET A 119 -2.62 -13.62 -2.31
C MET A 119 -2.07 -12.69 -3.38
N VAL A 120 -0.73 -12.53 -3.48
CA VAL A 120 -0.08 -11.79 -4.57
C VAL A 120 -0.46 -12.37 -5.92
N LYS A 121 -0.41 -13.70 -6.10
CA LYS A 121 -0.83 -14.37 -7.34
C LYS A 121 -2.31 -14.16 -7.64
N ALA A 122 -3.18 -14.22 -6.63
CA ALA A 122 -4.61 -13.99 -6.80
C ALA A 122 -4.90 -12.56 -7.29
N MET A 123 -4.21 -11.57 -6.71
CA MET A 123 -4.32 -10.16 -7.15
C MET A 123 -3.77 -9.95 -8.57
N ALA A 124 -2.67 -10.61 -8.94
CA ALA A 124 -2.09 -10.55 -10.29
C ALA A 124 -3.02 -11.09 -11.39
N ARG A 125 -4.02 -11.89 -11.02
CA ARG A 125 -5.04 -12.40 -11.95
C ARG A 125 -6.15 -11.40 -12.24
N SER A 126 -6.07 -10.18 -11.72
CA SER A 126 -6.87 -9.08 -12.21
C SER A 126 -6.56 -8.86 -13.69
N LYS A 127 -7.37 -9.43 -14.58
CA LYS A 127 -7.22 -9.37 -16.05
C LYS A 127 -7.35 -7.96 -16.61
N THR A 128 -7.79 -7.02 -15.79
CA THR A 128 -8.06 -5.63 -16.16
C THR A 128 -6.87 -4.71 -15.91
N SER A 129 -5.73 -5.25 -15.49
CA SER A 129 -4.53 -4.45 -15.17
C SER A 129 -4.79 -3.35 -14.14
N VAL A 130 -5.69 -3.59 -13.19
CA VAL A 130 -5.94 -2.66 -12.07
C VAL A 130 -4.76 -2.73 -11.11
N PRO A 131 -3.99 -1.66 -10.94
CA PRO A 131 -2.96 -1.62 -9.92
C PRO A 131 -3.59 -1.67 -8.53
N VAL A 132 -3.16 -2.63 -7.70
CA VAL A 132 -3.69 -2.80 -6.34
C VAL A 132 -2.63 -2.38 -5.34
N PHE A 133 -2.81 -1.21 -4.72
CA PHE A 133 -2.01 -0.74 -3.60
C PHE A 133 -2.37 -1.51 -2.33
N GLN A 134 -1.46 -1.52 -1.35
CA GLN A 134 -1.65 -2.33 -0.16
C GLN A 134 -1.46 -1.49 1.11
N THR A 135 -2.40 -1.57 2.04
CA THR A 135 -2.25 -1.07 3.41
C THR A 135 -2.08 -2.26 4.35
N ILE A 136 -1.27 -2.13 5.37
CA ILE A 136 -1.04 -3.17 6.38
C ILE A 136 -2.16 -3.12 7.44
N GLY A 137 -2.53 -4.29 8.00
CA GLY A 137 -3.45 -4.40 9.13
C GLY A 137 -2.83 -5.15 10.31
N ASN A 138 -3.57 -5.29 11.40
CA ASN A 138 -3.05 -5.90 12.61
C ASN A 138 -2.75 -7.40 12.45
N HIS A 139 -3.49 -8.13 11.63
CA HIS A 139 -3.22 -9.53 11.34
C HIS A 139 -2.06 -9.73 10.35
N ASP A 140 -1.61 -8.67 9.71
CA ASP A 140 -0.43 -8.68 8.84
C ASP A 140 0.88 -8.51 9.63
N HIS A 141 0.83 -8.01 10.87
CA HIS A 141 1.98 -7.97 11.79
C HIS A 141 2.30 -9.37 12.35
N GLU A 142 3.57 -9.73 12.39
CA GLU A 142 4.02 -11.00 13.00
C GLU A 142 4.13 -10.86 14.52
N PHE A 143 3.13 -11.27 15.26
CA PHE A 143 3.06 -11.11 16.73
C PHE A 143 4.16 -11.78 17.55
N PRO A 144 4.82 -12.86 17.12
CA PRO A 144 5.99 -13.38 17.84
C PRO A 144 7.21 -12.45 17.82
N GLN A 145 7.19 -11.39 17.01
CA GLN A 145 8.30 -10.45 16.89
C GLN A 145 8.39 -9.51 18.10
N VAL A 146 9.59 -8.99 18.35
CA VAL A 146 9.90 -8.21 19.55
C VAL A 146 9.66 -6.72 19.36
N THR A 147 9.76 -6.22 18.12
CA THR A 147 9.62 -4.81 17.80
C THR A 147 8.60 -4.60 16.69
N ASP A 148 7.98 -3.43 16.70
CA ASP A 148 7.10 -2.97 15.65
C ASP A 148 7.72 -3.12 14.26
N LEU A 149 8.93 -2.63 14.08
CA LEU A 149 9.68 -2.73 12.84
C LEU A 149 9.95 -4.18 12.40
N SER A 150 10.18 -5.11 13.32
CA SER A 150 10.37 -6.53 12.97
C SER A 150 9.06 -7.23 12.61
N ALA A 151 7.95 -6.82 13.20
CA ALA A 151 6.63 -7.38 12.95
C ALA A 151 6.11 -7.12 11.51
N GLN A 152 6.57 -6.03 10.88
CA GLN A 152 6.18 -5.64 9.52
C GLN A 152 6.97 -6.37 8.42
N ARG A 153 8.10 -7.01 8.73
CA ARG A 153 9.10 -7.45 7.74
C ARG A 153 8.59 -8.43 6.71
N ARG A 154 7.70 -9.33 7.08
CA ARG A 154 7.15 -10.31 6.13
C ARG A 154 6.14 -9.67 5.18
N TYR A 155 5.33 -8.76 5.69
CA TYR A 155 4.46 -7.92 4.86
C TYR A 155 5.30 -7.10 3.87
N GLU A 156 6.28 -6.36 4.37
CA GLU A 156 7.16 -5.53 3.53
C GLU A 156 7.89 -6.32 2.45
N ALA A 157 8.27 -7.57 2.74
CA ALA A 157 8.93 -8.44 1.75
C ALA A 157 8.00 -8.83 0.59
N SER A 158 6.68 -8.82 0.80
CA SER A 158 5.66 -9.20 -0.17
C SER A 158 5.05 -8.00 -0.89
N PHE A 159 4.84 -6.89 -0.18
CA PHE A 159 4.03 -5.76 -0.64
C PHE A 159 4.76 -4.41 -0.65
N GLY A 160 5.96 -4.34 -0.06
CA GLY A 160 6.75 -3.10 0.00
C GLY A 160 6.51 -2.26 1.26
N PRO A 161 6.82 -0.94 1.21
CA PRO A 161 6.76 -0.08 2.37
C PRO A 161 5.35 0.04 2.94
N VAL A 162 5.24 0.12 4.27
CA VAL A 162 3.96 0.26 4.99
C VAL A 162 3.46 1.70 5.09
N ASN A 163 4.38 2.67 4.95
CA ASN A 163 4.04 4.09 4.91
C ASN A 163 4.50 4.66 3.57
N TYR A 164 3.59 5.13 2.75
CA TYR A 164 3.86 5.69 1.43
C TYR A 164 2.68 6.54 0.95
N SER A 165 2.89 7.28 -0.15
CA SER A 165 1.85 8.10 -0.76
C SER A 165 1.87 8.01 -2.29
N PHE A 166 0.78 8.41 -2.92
CA PHE A 166 0.66 8.57 -4.37
C PHE A 166 -0.48 9.55 -4.70
N THR A 167 -0.44 10.15 -5.88
CA THR A 167 -1.46 11.10 -6.32
C THR A 167 -2.16 10.61 -7.57
N ARG A 168 -3.49 10.68 -7.58
CA ARG A 168 -4.32 10.48 -8.78
C ARG A 168 -5.30 11.64 -8.91
N GLY A 169 -5.31 12.32 -10.05
CA GLY A 169 -6.08 13.55 -10.21
C GLY A 169 -5.75 14.54 -9.09
N ASP A 170 -6.78 15.19 -8.56
CA ASP A 170 -6.68 16.11 -7.43
C ASP A 170 -6.79 15.42 -6.06
N VAL A 171 -6.43 14.15 -5.98
CA VAL A 171 -6.49 13.38 -4.72
C VAL A 171 -5.13 12.78 -4.39
N HIS A 172 -4.62 13.12 -3.22
CA HIS A 172 -3.40 12.58 -2.64
C HIS A 172 -3.75 11.47 -1.65
N PHE A 173 -3.35 10.25 -1.96
CA PHE A 173 -3.55 9.07 -1.12
C PHE A 173 -2.32 8.84 -0.26
N VAL A 174 -2.53 8.60 1.02
CA VAL A 174 -1.48 8.28 1.98
C VAL A 174 -1.84 6.97 2.66
N SER A 175 -1.05 5.93 2.46
CA SER A 175 -1.14 4.69 3.22
C SER A 175 -0.22 4.77 4.42
N MET A 176 -0.74 4.50 5.61
CA MET A 176 0.04 4.49 6.84
C MET A 176 -0.31 3.28 7.70
N ASP A 177 0.73 2.72 8.31
CA ASP A 177 0.57 1.73 9.36
C ASP A 177 0.10 2.41 10.65
N ASP A 178 -1.10 2.09 11.09
CA ASP A 178 -1.70 2.59 12.33
C ASP A 178 -1.73 1.54 13.45
N ILE A 179 -0.91 0.51 13.33
CA ILE A 179 -0.72 -0.56 14.29
C ILE A 179 0.62 -0.38 15.00
N ILE A 180 0.61 -0.17 16.29
CA ILE A 180 1.82 -0.14 17.12
C ILE A 180 1.94 -1.49 17.82
N HIS A 181 2.85 -2.32 17.36
CA HIS A 181 3.10 -3.66 17.89
C HIS A 181 3.65 -3.58 19.33
N LYS A 182 3.13 -4.45 20.20
CA LYS A 182 3.57 -4.60 21.59
C LYS A 182 4.22 -5.95 21.80
N ALA A 183 5.47 -5.95 22.25
CA ALA A 183 6.22 -7.18 22.53
C ALA A 183 5.68 -7.97 23.74
N THR A 184 4.94 -7.29 24.63
CA THR A 184 4.44 -7.87 25.91
C THR A 184 3.08 -7.30 26.27
N GLY A 185 2.25 -8.09 26.92
CA GLY A 185 0.94 -7.69 27.41
C GLY A 185 -0.18 -8.61 26.93
N SER A 186 -1.39 -8.41 27.41
CA SER A 186 -2.57 -9.15 26.97
C SER A 186 -2.97 -8.79 25.53
N ASP A 187 -2.66 -7.55 25.13
CA ASP A 187 -2.95 -7.03 23.80
C ASP A 187 -1.65 -6.96 22.99
N ALA A 188 -1.65 -7.62 21.85
CA ALA A 188 -0.46 -7.69 21.00
C ALA A 188 -0.13 -6.36 20.29
N TYR A 189 -1.05 -5.40 20.26
CA TYR A 189 -0.87 -4.10 19.63
C TYR A 189 -1.74 -3.01 20.27
N THR A 190 -1.49 -1.76 19.89
CA THR A 190 -2.39 -0.63 20.07
C THR A 190 -2.53 0.13 18.75
N SER A 191 -3.67 0.77 18.54
CA SER A 191 -3.85 1.66 17.39
C SER A 191 -3.18 3.02 17.63
N GLY A 192 -2.64 3.62 16.58
CA GLY A 192 -2.05 4.95 16.61
C GLY A 192 -0.87 5.08 15.66
N PHE A 193 -0.22 6.22 15.72
CA PHE A 193 0.97 6.52 14.93
C PHE A 193 2.13 6.90 15.83
N LEU A 194 3.33 6.53 15.43
CA LEU A 194 4.57 6.96 16.06
C LEU A 194 4.91 8.41 15.63
N ASP A 195 5.65 9.14 16.47
CA ASP A 195 6.01 10.53 16.21
C ASP A 195 6.71 10.72 14.84
N TRP A 196 7.58 9.80 14.45
CA TRP A 196 8.27 9.87 13.17
C TRP A 196 7.33 9.72 11.96
N GLN A 197 6.20 9.01 12.11
CA GLN A 197 5.18 8.89 11.06
C GLN A 197 4.46 10.24 10.86
N PHE A 198 4.19 10.98 11.94
CA PHE A 198 3.63 12.33 11.84
C PHE A 198 4.61 13.30 11.18
N GLU A 199 5.90 13.24 11.50
CA GLU A 199 6.90 14.09 10.86
C GLU A 199 7.06 13.75 9.37
N TRP A 200 7.03 12.47 9.02
CA TRP A 200 7.02 12.03 7.63
C TRP A 200 5.76 12.54 6.91
N LEU A 201 4.57 12.39 7.50
CA LEU A 201 3.31 12.86 6.91
C LEU A 201 3.30 14.38 6.70
N LYS A 202 3.77 15.16 7.67
CA LYS A 202 3.89 16.62 7.52
C LYS A 202 4.80 16.98 6.35
N GLN A 203 5.93 16.29 6.21
CA GLN A 203 6.85 16.53 5.11
C GLN A 203 6.22 16.13 3.78
N ASP A 204 5.59 14.97 3.68
CA ASP A 204 4.89 14.51 2.48
C ASP A 204 3.83 15.53 2.04
N LEU A 205 2.94 15.91 2.95
CA LEU A 205 1.88 16.89 2.68
C LEU A 205 2.41 18.31 2.36
N SER A 206 3.64 18.64 2.72
CA SER A 206 4.24 19.93 2.37
C SER A 206 4.48 20.10 0.86
N TYR A 207 4.55 19.00 0.12
CA TYR A 207 4.67 18.97 -1.34
C TYR A 207 3.33 18.89 -2.07
N VAL A 208 2.23 18.68 -1.33
CA VAL A 208 0.89 18.50 -1.90
C VAL A 208 0.21 19.87 -2.01
N PRO A 209 -0.32 20.25 -3.18
CA PRO A 209 -1.10 21.47 -3.33
C PRO A 209 -2.30 21.50 -2.38
N ARG A 210 -2.58 22.66 -1.79
CA ARG A 210 -3.73 22.81 -0.85
C ARG A 210 -5.10 22.61 -1.50
N THR A 211 -5.15 22.55 -2.81
CA THR A 211 -6.36 22.25 -3.60
C THR A 211 -6.61 20.74 -3.73
N CYS A 212 -5.60 19.90 -3.47
CA CYS A 212 -5.77 18.46 -3.48
C CYS A 212 -6.52 17.99 -2.24
N ALA A 213 -7.47 17.08 -2.44
CA ALA A 213 -8.03 16.31 -1.34
C ALA A 213 -6.99 15.31 -0.82
N VAL A 214 -6.99 15.04 0.47
CA VAL A 214 -6.13 14.01 1.09
C VAL A 214 -6.99 12.86 1.58
N VAL A 215 -6.65 11.65 1.15
CA VAL A 215 -7.28 10.41 1.62
C VAL A 215 -6.26 9.61 2.39
N LEU A 216 -6.48 9.46 3.69
CA LEU A 216 -5.65 8.64 4.55
C LEU A 216 -6.20 7.21 4.58
N CYS A 217 -5.41 6.26 4.08
CA CYS A 217 -5.71 4.84 4.04
C CYS A 217 -5.03 4.16 5.23
N VAL A 218 -5.82 3.71 6.17
CA VAL A 218 -5.41 3.05 7.41
C VAL A 218 -6.30 1.85 7.68
N HIS A 219 -5.87 0.93 8.53
CA HIS A 219 -6.64 -0.25 8.85
C HIS A 219 -7.67 0.03 9.95
N ILE A 220 -7.26 0.65 11.06
CA ILE A 220 -8.15 0.94 12.19
C ILE A 220 -8.81 2.29 11.97
N PRO A 221 -10.15 2.36 11.88
CA PRO A 221 -10.82 3.64 11.70
C PRO A 221 -10.62 4.56 12.91
N PHE A 222 -10.44 5.85 12.63
CA PHE A 222 -10.40 6.84 13.70
C PHE A 222 -11.71 6.83 14.49
N ARG A 223 -11.61 6.48 15.77
CA ARG A 223 -12.73 6.61 16.71
C ARG A 223 -12.66 7.99 17.36
N GLY A 224 -13.61 8.82 17.08
CA GLY A 224 -13.75 10.11 17.73
C GLY A 224 -14.88 10.87 17.10
N GLY A 225 -15.87 11.27 17.87
CA GLY A 225 -16.77 12.30 17.42
C GLY A 225 -15.93 13.55 17.19
N PHE A 226 -15.95 14.07 15.99
CA PHE A 226 -15.52 15.43 15.75
C PHE A 226 -16.50 16.32 16.52
N ASN A 227 -16.07 16.85 17.67
CA ASN A 227 -16.77 17.91 18.37
C ASN A 227 -16.40 19.26 17.79
#